data_b583b18d58b22b4564b35b1b94273c79
#
_entry.id   b583b18d58b22b4564b35b1b94273c79
#
_cell.length_a   1.000
_cell.length_b   1.000
_cell.length_c   1.000
_cell.angle_alpha   90.00
_cell.angle_beta   90.00
_cell.angle_gamma   90.00
#
_symmetry.space_group_name_H-M   'P 1'
#
loop_
_entity.id
_entity.type
_entity.pdbx_description
1 polymer ?
#
loop_
_entity_poly.entity_id
_entity_poly.type
_entity_poly.pdbx_seq_one_letter_code
_entity_poly.pdbx_strand_id
1 'polypeptide(L)'
;MNTKENEKSIVELENRINMKFPSLYAKFLSEINDGDVFEIGNTGICIYSYSDLEERNQTYQIYEFEPKYFMIGQDGDLAYFINRNNSNDNSIYSNDLGALGTWDMKKEADDIFSFINLFRK
;
A
#
# COMPACT_ATOMS: atom_id res chain seq x y z
N MET A 1 5.64 20.00 1.08
CA MET A 1 6.12 18.80 0.36
C MET A 1 5.99 19.02 -1.14
N ASN A 2 7.03 18.73 -1.90
CA ASN A 2 7.02 18.94 -3.35
C ASN A 2 6.54 17.67 -4.06
N THR A 3 5.33 17.74 -4.65
CA THR A 3 4.71 16.60 -5.34
C THR A 3 5.59 16.07 -6.47
N LYS A 4 6.30 16.93 -7.19
CA LYS A 4 7.21 16.50 -8.27
C LYS A 4 8.37 15.68 -7.76
N GLU A 5 8.93 16.05 -6.61
CA GLU A 5 10.01 15.28 -5.99
C GLU A 5 9.50 13.92 -5.54
N ASN A 6 8.29 13.87 -4.96
CA ASN A 6 7.65 12.62 -4.58
C ASN A 6 7.41 11.73 -5.79
N GLU A 7 6.91 12.28 -6.89
CA GLU A 7 6.67 11.51 -8.12
C GLU A 7 7.96 10.89 -8.65
N LYS A 8 9.06 11.65 -8.63
CA LYS A 8 10.37 11.14 -9.05
C LYS A 8 10.83 10.01 -8.15
N SER A 9 10.69 10.17 -6.84
CA SER A 9 11.08 9.15 -5.86
C SER A 9 10.25 7.88 -6.00
N ILE A 10 8.96 8.03 -6.30
CA ILE A 10 8.05 6.90 -6.54
C ILE A 10 8.49 6.12 -7.78
N VAL A 11 8.83 6.80 -8.87
CA VAL A 11 9.31 6.15 -10.11
C VAL A 11 10.62 5.40 -9.83
N GLU A 12 11.52 5.99 -9.07
CA GLU A 12 12.77 5.33 -8.69
C GLU A 12 12.50 4.07 -7.86
N LEU A 13 11.54 4.13 -6.94
CA LEU A 13 11.13 2.96 -6.15
C LEU A 13 10.52 1.88 -7.04
N GLU A 14 9.61 2.26 -7.96
CA GLU A 14 9.01 1.32 -8.89
C GLU A 14 10.08 0.56 -9.70
N ASN A 15 11.09 1.27 -10.16
CA ASN A 15 12.20 0.68 -10.93
C ASN A 15 13.02 -0.27 -10.06
N ARG A 16 13.27 0.11 -8.82
CA ARG A 16 14.09 -0.71 -7.90
C ARG A 16 13.38 -2.00 -7.50
N ILE A 17 12.08 -1.95 -7.26
CA ILE A 17 11.30 -3.13 -6.85
C ILE A 17 10.67 -3.86 -8.02
N ASN A 18 10.88 -3.37 -9.24
CA ASN A 18 10.40 -3.98 -10.48
C ASN A 18 8.88 -4.18 -10.50
N MET A 19 8.15 -3.12 -10.13
CA MET A 19 6.68 -3.12 -10.28
C MET A 19 6.21 -1.72 -10.62
N LYS A 20 5.01 -1.64 -11.23
CA LYS A 20 4.35 -0.36 -11.47
C LYS A 20 3.14 -0.26 -10.55
N PHE A 21 3.05 0.86 -9.83
CA PHE A 21 1.92 1.10 -8.94
C PHE A 21 0.64 1.42 -9.72
N PRO A 22 -0.53 0.97 -9.23
CA PRO A 22 -1.80 1.44 -9.76
C PRO A 22 -1.87 2.97 -9.69
N SER A 23 -2.48 3.61 -10.69
CA SER A 23 -2.40 5.06 -10.87
C SER A 23 -2.99 5.85 -9.70
N LEU A 24 -4.10 5.40 -9.13
CA LEU A 24 -4.71 6.10 -8.01
C LEU A 24 -3.90 5.97 -6.72
N TYR A 25 -3.29 4.81 -6.49
CA TYR A 25 -2.37 4.64 -5.37
C TYR A 25 -1.13 5.52 -5.53
N ALA A 26 -0.55 5.55 -6.73
CA ALA A 26 0.62 6.39 -7.01
C ALA A 26 0.29 7.88 -6.78
N LYS A 27 -0.89 8.31 -7.19
CA LYS A 27 -1.35 9.68 -6.95
C LYS A 27 -1.43 9.98 -5.45
N PHE A 28 -2.07 9.10 -4.68
CA PHE A 28 -2.16 9.25 -3.22
C PHE A 28 -0.76 9.34 -2.60
N LEU A 29 0.12 8.42 -2.99
CA LEU A 29 1.47 8.35 -2.43
C LEU A 29 2.27 9.62 -2.71
N SER A 30 2.06 10.24 -3.88
CA SER A 30 2.73 11.49 -4.24
C SER A 30 2.26 12.69 -3.43
N GLU A 31 1.07 12.61 -2.82
CA GLU A 31 0.44 13.70 -2.11
C GLU A 31 0.66 13.67 -0.59
N ILE A 32 1.20 12.57 -0.06
CA ILE A 32 1.46 12.45 1.38
C ILE A 32 2.92 12.77 1.70
N ASN A 33 3.19 13.11 2.95
CA ASN A 33 4.54 13.43 3.42
C ASN A 33 5.39 12.17 3.52
N ASP A 34 6.58 12.22 2.92
CA ASP A 34 7.52 11.12 3.07
C ASP A 34 8.04 11.04 4.50
N GLY A 35 8.25 9.80 4.96
CA GLY A 35 8.73 9.53 6.31
C GLY A 35 7.65 9.46 7.36
N ASP A 36 6.44 9.94 7.06
CA ASP A 36 5.31 9.92 7.98
C ASP A 36 4.30 8.88 7.53
N VAL A 37 3.78 8.10 8.48
CA VAL A 37 2.63 7.24 8.18
C VAL A 37 1.38 8.10 8.05
N PHE A 38 0.52 7.75 7.12
CA PHE A 38 -0.78 8.40 6.99
C PHE A 38 -1.79 7.62 7.83
N GLU A 39 -2.28 8.22 8.90
CA GLU A 39 -3.27 7.59 9.77
C GLU A 39 -4.68 7.92 9.32
N ILE A 40 -5.55 6.90 9.26
CA ILE A 40 -6.95 7.09 8.89
C ILE A 40 -7.77 7.36 10.16
N GLY A 41 -8.00 8.64 10.46
CA GLY A 41 -8.82 9.06 11.60
C GLY A 41 -8.40 8.38 12.90
N ASN A 42 -9.38 7.85 13.64
CA ASN A 42 -9.15 7.15 14.91
C ASN A 42 -9.25 5.64 14.78
N THR A 43 -8.95 5.10 13.59
CA THR A 43 -9.18 3.68 13.30
C THR A 43 -8.02 2.77 13.69
N GLY A 44 -6.81 3.31 13.81
CA GLY A 44 -5.60 2.49 13.99
C GLY A 44 -4.97 2.08 12.65
N ILE A 45 -5.60 2.40 11.53
CA ILE A 45 -5.07 2.06 10.20
C ILE A 45 -3.97 3.06 9.81
N CYS A 46 -2.78 2.53 9.51
CA CYS A 46 -1.62 3.30 9.06
C CYS A 46 -1.27 2.92 7.63
N ILE A 47 -1.17 3.93 6.75
CA ILE A 47 -0.73 3.75 5.36
C ILE A 47 0.68 4.30 5.25
N TYR A 48 1.61 3.52 4.69
CA TYR A 48 3.03 3.87 4.66
C TYR A 48 3.34 4.92 3.60
N SER A 49 4.37 5.74 3.86
CA SER A 49 4.98 6.58 2.84
C SER A 49 5.94 5.74 1.97
N TYR A 50 6.41 6.30 0.83
CA TYR A 50 7.22 5.53 -0.10
C TYR A 50 8.56 5.05 0.49
N SER A 51 9.11 5.77 1.47
CA SER A 51 10.40 5.39 2.06
C SER A 51 10.30 4.16 2.97
N ASP A 52 9.10 3.80 3.44
CA ASP A 52 8.92 2.65 4.32
C ASP A 52 8.47 1.38 3.59
N LEU A 53 8.01 1.52 2.36
CA LEU A 53 7.36 0.42 1.63
C LEU A 53 8.25 -0.80 1.43
N GLU A 54 9.46 -0.58 0.94
CA GLU A 54 10.38 -1.68 0.62
C GLU A 54 10.74 -2.47 1.88
N GLU A 55 11.09 -1.76 2.96
CA GLU A 55 11.46 -2.38 4.23
C GLU A 55 10.30 -3.19 4.80
N ARG A 56 9.06 -2.65 4.78
CA ARG A 56 7.91 -3.35 5.34
C ARG A 56 7.58 -4.62 4.58
N ASN A 57 7.68 -4.60 3.26
CA ASN A 57 7.46 -5.80 2.45
C ASN A 57 8.56 -6.85 2.68
N GLN A 58 9.78 -6.43 2.96
CA GLN A 58 10.87 -7.34 3.31
C GLN A 58 10.68 -7.92 4.70
N THR A 59 10.34 -7.09 5.67
CA THR A 59 10.17 -7.50 7.08
C THR A 59 9.09 -8.57 7.23
N TYR A 60 7.97 -8.41 6.52
CA TYR A 60 6.87 -9.37 6.58
C TYR A 60 6.95 -10.44 5.51
N GLN A 61 8.03 -10.48 4.72
CA GLN A 61 8.28 -11.51 3.71
C GLN A 61 7.14 -11.62 2.69
N ILE A 62 6.59 -10.47 2.29
CA ILE A 62 5.46 -10.42 1.35
C ILE A 62 5.86 -11.03 0.00
N TYR A 63 7.09 -10.79 -0.44
CA TYR A 63 7.61 -11.35 -1.71
C TYR A 63 7.55 -12.87 -1.73
N GLU A 64 7.67 -13.51 -0.58
CA GLU A 64 7.64 -14.96 -0.47
C GLU A 64 6.23 -15.51 -0.32
N PHE A 65 5.43 -14.90 0.55
CA PHE A 65 4.12 -15.44 0.92
C PHE A 65 2.98 -14.96 0.04
N GLU A 66 3.07 -13.73 -0.50
CA GLU A 66 2.03 -13.14 -1.35
C GLU A 66 2.68 -12.43 -2.54
N PRO A 67 3.31 -13.17 -3.46
CA PRO A 67 4.09 -12.56 -4.54
C PRO A 67 3.28 -11.74 -5.55
N LYS A 68 1.94 -11.91 -5.55
CA LYS A 68 1.04 -11.15 -6.43
C LYS A 68 0.58 -9.83 -5.82
N TYR A 69 0.99 -9.54 -4.59
CA TYR A 69 0.54 -8.37 -3.83
C TYR A 69 1.71 -7.60 -3.27
N PHE A 70 1.43 -6.35 -2.89
CA PHE A 70 2.43 -5.46 -2.29
C PHE A 70 1.76 -4.77 -1.10
N MET A 71 2.37 -4.87 0.08
CA MET A 71 1.81 -4.33 1.32
C MET A 71 1.99 -2.82 1.38
N ILE A 72 0.90 -2.11 1.68
CA ILE A 72 0.90 -0.64 1.72
C ILE A 72 0.52 -0.06 3.08
N GLY A 73 0.05 -0.90 4.01
CA GLY A 73 -0.35 -0.41 5.33
C GLY A 73 -0.79 -1.54 6.24
N GLN A 74 -1.18 -1.18 7.46
CA GLN A 74 -1.64 -2.16 8.43
C GLN A 74 -2.45 -1.52 9.55
N ASP A 75 -3.23 -2.36 10.23
CA ASP A 75 -3.89 -2.07 11.50
C ASP A 75 -3.58 -3.27 12.39
N GLY A 76 -2.54 -3.16 13.21
CA GLY A 76 -2.04 -4.29 13.97
C GLY A 76 -1.66 -5.46 13.05
N ASP A 77 -2.27 -6.62 13.23
CA ASP A 77 -2.00 -7.81 12.43
C ASP A 77 -2.76 -7.88 11.11
N LEU A 78 -3.68 -6.96 10.87
CA LEU A 78 -4.40 -6.87 9.59
C LEU A 78 -3.62 -5.98 8.63
N ALA A 79 -3.21 -6.54 7.49
CA ALA A 79 -2.42 -5.81 6.51
C ALA A 79 -3.26 -5.44 5.30
N TYR A 80 -2.87 -4.36 4.62
CA TYR A 80 -3.52 -3.85 3.42
C TYR A 80 -2.55 -3.91 2.24
N PHE A 81 -3.09 -4.24 1.07
CA PHE A 81 -2.29 -4.57 -0.12
C PHE A 81 -2.85 -3.95 -1.39
N ILE A 82 -1.97 -3.77 -2.37
CA ILE A 82 -2.35 -3.50 -3.76
C ILE A 82 -1.91 -4.67 -4.62
N ASN A 83 -2.45 -4.75 -5.84
CA ASN A 83 -2.09 -5.80 -6.80
C ASN A 83 -0.72 -5.48 -7.41
N ARG A 84 0.25 -6.38 -7.24
CA ARG A 84 1.60 -6.20 -7.77
C ARG A 84 1.67 -6.46 -9.28
N ASN A 85 0.84 -7.36 -9.79
CA ASN A 85 0.96 -7.85 -11.17
C ASN A 85 0.06 -7.14 -12.16
N ASN A 86 -0.84 -6.27 -11.70
CA ASN A 86 -1.78 -5.58 -12.58
C ASN A 86 -1.95 -4.13 -12.16
N SER A 87 -1.23 -3.23 -12.83
CA SER A 87 -1.28 -1.80 -12.52
C SER A 87 -2.62 -1.14 -12.87
N ASN A 88 -3.50 -1.83 -13.58
CA ASN A 88 -4.85 -1.35 -13.85
C ASN A 88 -5.84 -1.68 -12.74
N ASP A 89 -5.44 -2.52 -11.79
CA ASP A 89 -6.25 -2.84 -10.62
C ASP A 89 -5.90 -1.88 -9.50
N ASN A 90 -6.76 -0.89 -9.25
CA ASN A 90 -6.59 0.09 -8.19
C ASN A 90 -7.12 -0.39 -6.82
N SER A 91 -7.68 -1.58 -6.75
CA SER A 91 -8.34 -2.10 -5.56
C SER A 91 -7.40 -2.22 -4.37
N ILE A 92 -7.97 -2.03 -3.17
CA ILE A 92 -7.28 -2.25 -1.92
C ILE A 92 -7.76 -3.59 -1.35
N TYR A 93 -6.81 -4.42 -0.96
CA TYR A 93 -7.06 -5.76 -0.42
C TYR A 93 -6.56 -5.85 1.00
N SER A 94 -7.03 -6.83 1.74
CA SER A 94 -6.57 -7.09 3.11
C SER A 94 -6.38 -8.57 3.36
N ASN A 95 -5.50 -8.88 4.31
CA ASN A 95 -5.30 -10.22 4.83
C ASN A 95 -4.64 -10.12 6.21
N ASP A 96 -4.87 -11.10 7.04
CA ASP A 96 -4.19 -11.22 8.33
C ASP A 96 -2.73 -11.61 8.09
N LEU A 97 -1.79 -10.94 8.78
CA LEU A 97 -0.37 -11.24 8.65
C LEU A 97 -0.03 -12.68 9.05
N GLY A 98 -0.81 -13.27 9.94
CA GLY A 98 -0.65 -14.68 10.34
C GLY A 98 -1.21 -15.67 9.33
N ALA A 99 -1.94 -15.21 8.30
CA ALA A 99 -2.62 -16.07 7.32
C ALA A 99 -2.07 -15.87 5.91
N LEU A 100 -0.95 -15.17 5.74
CA LEU A 100 -0.35 -14.95 4.43
C LEU A 100 -0.02 -16.28 3.76
N GLY A 101 -0.38 -16.38 2.48
CA GLY A 101 -0.17 -17.59 1.70
C GLY A 101 -1.19 -18.68 1.93
N THR A 102 -2.11 -18.52 2.90
CA THR A 102 -3.13 -19.53 3.21
C THR A 102 -4.56 -19.06 2.98
N TRP A 103 -4.89 -17.84 3.43
CA TRP A 103 -6.21 -17.26 3.21
C TRP A 103 -6.22 -16.39 1.94
N ASP A 104 -7.36 -16.34 1.26
CA ASP A 104 -7.54 -15.46 0.12
C ASP A 104 -7.57 -14.00 0.57
N MET A 105 -7.07 -13.12 -0.29
CA MET A 105 -7.17 -11.68 -0.06
C MET A 105 -8.63 -11.25 -0.11
N LYS A 106 -9.00 -10.36 0.79
CA LYS A 106 -10.33 -9.74 0.81
C LYS A 106 -10.25 -8.38 0.14
N LYS A 107 -11.14 -8.11 -0.82
CA LYS A 107 -11.23 -6.77 -1.40
C LYS A 107 -11.95 -5.84 -0.44
N GLU A 108 -11.31 -4.72 -0.09
CA GLU A 108 -11.85 -3.74 0.84
C GLU A 108 -12.48 -2.53 0.12
N ALA A 109 -11.93 -2.11 -1.01
CA ALA A 109 -12.40 -0.95 -1.75
C ALA A 109 -11.88 -0.96 -3.18
N ASP A 110 -12.48 -0.13 -4.04
CA ASP A 110 -12.08 -0.04 -5.44
C ASP A 110 -10.79 0.74 -5.66
N ASP A 111 -10.43 1.61 -4.72
CA ASP A 111 -9.18 2.38 -4.74
C ASP A 111 -8.87 2.94 -3.36
N ILE A 112 -7.67 3.54 -3.23
CA ILE A 112 -7.21 4.05 -1.93
C ILE A 112 -8.07 5.22 -1.41
N PHE A 113 -8.56 6.07 -2.29
CA PHE A 113 -9.39 7.21 -1.87
C PHE A 113 -10.74 6.74 -1.36
N SER A 114 -11.36 5.78 -2.03
CA SER A 114 -12.60 5.15 -1.58
C SER A 114 -12.40 4.41 -0.27
N PHE A 115 -11.26 3.74 -0.12
CA PHE A 115 -10.90 3.04 1.11
C PHE A 115 -10.86 4.02 2.30
N ILE A 116 -10.16 5.14 2.13
CA ILE A 116 -10.07 6.17 3.17
C ILE A 116 -11.46 6.72 3.51
N ASN A 117 -12.29 6.95 2.50
CA ASN A 117 -13.64 7.50 2.70
C ASN A 117 -14.57 6.57 3.49
N LEU A 118 -14.32 5.26 3.51
CA LEU A 118 -15.11 4.33 4.31
C LEU A 118 -15.08 4.68 5.81
N PHE A 119 -14.01 5.34 6.26
CA PHE A 119 -13.77 5.63 7.69
C PHE A 119 -14.03 7.09 8.05
N ARG A 120 -14.43 7.91 7.07
CA ARG A 120 -14.79 9.30 7.32
C ARG A 120 -16.24 9.39 7.75
N LYS A 121 -16.50 10.24 8.74
CA LYS A 121 -17.85 10.50 9.23
C LYS A 121 -18.24 11.96 9.04
#